data_6513482f1e7ee72681660f3cebf946d8
#
_entry.id   6513482f1e7ee72681660f3cebf946d8
#
_cell.length_a   1.000
_cell.length_b   1.000
_cell.length_c   1.000
_cell.angle_alpha   90.00
_cell.angle_beta   90.00
_cell.angle_gamma   90.00
#
_symmetry.space_group_name_H-M   'P 1'
#
loop_
_entity.id
_entity.type
_entity.pdbx_description
1 polymer ?
#
loop_
_entity_poly.entity_id
_entity_poly.type
_entity_poly.pdbx_seq_one_letter_code
_entity_poly.pdbx_strand_id
1 'polypeptide(L)'
;MERRVLLAIFLTFIVLYAWQALVVKPVPKTVPNAPGATSSAPDTSGTSTAAGPSTSSSASSAVAATVPPAPATSTAAPGVSEAAERDVRVETRDVVAVFTNRGARLKSWRLKHFLDSNKQPQELIEQNLPTQPLPFTLRTPNDTLTATLNGALYSVGGAPSAPATSAPVDLRFEYRDSAGIHAVKEFHFQPSSYLVGFRSTVTEGDQPLQPAILWGPAIGDDAEVSRYVAKAGGLLDQSGKVVRVTPADIAKQPEHHGDFNYAGVEDNYFMTVALGTGPGKVIFQPVSIPPPEGSKQPPRELVAYAIERAQSEAPIRFFVGPKDFDVLSAIDPELALAINFGMFKVIVVPLLRSLKWVNGFAGNWGWSIILLTIIINVIMLPLKHKGVVSMRKMQEIQPEVKAIQDRYAKLKATDPAKQKMNQELMALYKERGVNPASGCVPMLLPMPVLLAMWALLSTAIELRGAPFFGWIHDISAHDPYYVTPILMGASQLWQQKLTPSAGADPAQQKMLMFMPVMFTFMFLWAPAGLAIYYGTTNLLNIGQQYFTNYWLGPTRTRPYRPPAERRVKRAGGGKTDEAAAREP
;
A
#
# COMPACT_ATOMS: atom_id res chain seq x y z
N MET A 1 5.67 -1.62 2.97
CA MET A 1 6.49 -0.66 2.21
C MET A 1 6.40 0.75 2.76
N GLU A 2 5.27 1.19 3.20
CA GLU A 2 5.09 2.51 3.81
C GLU A 2 6.13 2.79 4.91
N ARG A 3 6.45 1.82 5.76
CA ARG A 3 7.49 1.99 6.79
C ARG A 3 8.88 2.27 6.22
N ARG A 4 9.26 1.72 5.07
CA ARG A 4 10.60 1.95 4.49
C ARG A 4 10.68 3.26 3.71
N VAL A 5 9.60 3.64 3.03
CA VAL A 5 9.50 4.95 2.35
C VAL A 5 9.32 6.06 3.38
N LEU A 6 8.46 5.87 4.39
CA LEU A 6 8.38 6.76 5.55
C LEU A 6 9.69 6.80 6.33
N LEU A 7 10.40 5.67 6.47
CA LEU A 7 11.71 5.61 7.11
C LEU A 7 12.78 6.32 6.26
N ALA A 8 12.74 6.22 4.93
CA ALA A 8 13.64 6.95 4.04
C ALA A 8 13.33 8.46 4.06
N ILE A 9 12.07 8.85 4.01
CA ILE A 9 11.64 10.26 4.17
C ILE A 9 11.96 10.73 5.59
N PHE A 10 11.69 9.93 6.60
CA PHE A 10 12.00 10.23 8.00
C PHE A 10 13.50 10.26 8.27
N LEU A 11 14.31 9.35 7.69
CA LEU A 11 15.77 9.42 7.70
C LEU A 11 16.29 10.66 6.97
N THR A 12 15.68 11.05 5.88
CA THR A 12 16.02 12.30 5.19
C THR A 12 15.67 13.50 6.06
N PHE A 13 14.54 13.50 6.76
CA PHE A 13 14.17 14.52 7.74
C PHE A 13 15.03 14.42 9.01
N ILE A 14 15.40 13.23 9.48
CA ILE A 14 16.33 13.06 10.62
C ILE A 14 17.73 13.53 10.24
N VAL A 15 18.23 13.23 9.05
CA VAL A 15 19.51 13.72 8.58
C VAL A 15 19.48 15.25 8.45
N LEU A 16 18.40 15.84 7.93
CA LEU A 16 18.19 17.29 7.89
C LEU A 16 18.05 17.87 9.31
N TYR A 17 17.32 17.22 10.19
CA TYR A 17 17.11 17.64 11.57
C TYR A 17 18.38 17.44 12.43
N ALA A 18 19.07 16.31 12.28
CA ALA A 18 20.36 16.06 12.94
C ALA A 18 21.45 17.03 12.45
N TRP A 19 21.46 17.33 11.16
CA TRP A 19 22.30 18.40 10.60
C TRP A 19 21.94 19.76 11.20
N GLN A 20 20.65 20.08 11.32
CA GLN A 20 20.19 21.33 11.91
C GLN A 20 20.45 21.39 13.42
N ALA A 21 20.36 20.26 14.13
CA ALA A 21 20.63 20.15 15.57
C ALA A 21 22.14 20.10 15.90
N LEU A 22 22.95 19.49 15.04
CA LEU A 22 24.42 19.42 15.20
C LEU A 22 25.15 20.68 14.73
N VAL A 23 24.56 21.40 13.74
CA VAL A 23 25.15 22.62 13.19
C VAL A 23 24.53 23.89 13.81
N VAL A 24 23.28 23.79 14.30
CA VAL A 24 22.56 24.90 14.94
C VAL A 24 22.19 24.50 16.37
N LYS A 25 23.06 24.77 17.33
CA LYS A 25 22.71 24.61 18.75
C LYS A 25 21.59 25.59 19.12
N PRO A 26 20.45 25.12 19.66
CA PRO A 26 19.42 26.00 20.16
C PRO A 26 19.92 26.73 21.42
N VAL A 27 19.68 28.02 21.45
CA VAL A 27 19.92 28.85 22.67
C VAL A 27 18.91 28.44 23.72
N PRO A 28 19.32 28.20 24.99
CA PRO A 28 18.39 27.86 26.05
C PRO A 28 17.41 29.03 26.28
N LYS A 29 16.12 28.74 26.21
CA LYS A 29 15.07 29.64 26.66
C LYS A 29 15.15 29.71 28.19
N THR A 30 15.50 30.86 28.72
CA THR A 30 15.28 31.19 30.14
C THR A 30 13.79 31.19 30.44
N VAL A 31 13.35 30.24 31.23
CA VAL A 31 11.99 30.20 31.77
C VAL A 31 12.04 30.94 33.13
N PRO A 32 11.13 31.87 33.40
CA PRO A 32 11.04 32.48 34.74
C PRO A 32 10.54 31.46 35.77
N ASN A 33 11.23 31.44 36.89
CA ASN A 33 10.89 30.69 38.10
C ASN A 33 9.47 31.00 38.60
N ALA A 34 8.73 29.96 38.97
CA ALA A 34 7.66 30.04 39.98
C ALA A 34 7.73 28.79 40.89
N PRO A 35 7.39 28.94 42.17
CA PRO A 35 7.95 28.10 43.25
C PRO A 35 7.08 26.93 43.67
N GLY A 36 7.76 25.90 44.07
CA GLY A 36 7.55 24.94 45.14
C GLY A 36 6.20 24.30 45.39
N ALA A 37 6.20 22.96 45.40
CA ALA A 37 5.58 22.15 46.45
C ALA A 37 6.15 20.71 46.40
N THR A 38 6.69 20.38 47.47
CA THR A 38 7.17 19.17 48.18
C THR A 38 6.36 17.89 47.95
N SER A 39 7.09 16.80 47.70
CA SER A 39 7.26 15.60 48.56
C SER A 39 6.02 14.78 48.95
N SER A 40 5.96 13.50 48.59
CA SER A 40 6.28 12.35 49.47
C SER A 40 5.77 11.03 48.85
N ALA A 41 6.66 10.08 48.77
CA ALA A 41 6.31 8.66 48.84
C ALA A 41 6.07 8.29 50.31
N PRO A 42 5.41 7.19 50.66
CA PRO A 42 6.20 6.01 51.00
C PRO A 42 5.63 4.63 50.60
N ASP A 43 6.56 3.68 50.61
CA ASP A 43 6.43 2.24 50.70
C ASP A 43 5.47 1.70 51.76
N THR A 44 4.98 0.48 51.56
CA THR A 44 5.17 -0.72 52.42
C THR A 44 4.32 -1.90 51.91
N SER A 45 4.95 -2.98 51.55
CA SER A 45 5.07 -4.34 52.16
C SER A 45 3.92 -4.90 53.01
N GLY A 46 3.64 -6.19 52.76
CA GLY A 46 2.98 -7.10 53.70
C GLY A 46 2.22 -8.20 53.00
N THR A 47 2.74 -9.28 52.65
CA THR A 47 3.02 -10.61 53.24
C THR A 47 1.83 -11.35 53.86
N SER A 48 1.65 -12.62 53.40
CA SER A 48 1.22 -13.83 54.17
C SER A 48 -0.28 -14.04 54.34
N THR A 49 -0.92 -15.19 54.30
CA THR A 49 -0.54 -16.62 54.45
C THR A 49 -1.77 -17.49 54.18
N ALA A 50 -1.56 -18.62 53.60
CA ALA A 50 -2.07 -19.99 53.77
C ALA A 50 -3.35 -20.31 54.56
N ALA A 51 -4.19 -21.18 54.06
CA ALA A 51 -4.48 -22.54 54.60
C ALA A 51 -5.68 -23.16 53.86
N GLY A 52 -5.51 -24.41 53.39
CA GLY A 52 -6.58 -25.36 53.09
C GLY A 52 -6.93 -26.15 54.33
N PRO A 53 -7.39 -27.42 54.27
CA PRO A 53 -8.35 -28.03 53.35
C PRO A 53 -9.52 -28.66 54.18
N SER A 54 -10.56 -29.19 53.54
CA SER A 54 -11.36 -30.27 54.21
C SER A 54 -12.20 -31.06 53.21
N THR A 55 -11.92 -32.32 53.20
CA THR A 55 -12.60 -33.54 52.82
C THR A 55 -13.99 -33.72 53.41
N SER A 56 -14.84 -34.45 52.69
CA SER A 56 -15.62 -35.66 53.06
C SER A 56 -16.73 -35.86 52.05
N SER A 57 -16.77 -36.98 51.32
CA SER A 57 -17.03 -38.36 51.67
C SER A 57 -18.49 -38.74 51.82
N SER A 58 -18.88 -39.74 51.00
CA SER A 58 -19.91 -40.78 51.19
C SER A 58 -21.36 -40.37 50.92
N ALA A 59 -22.26 -41.15 50.30
CA ALA A 59 -22.39 -42.59 50.17
C ALA A 59 -23.41 -42.96 49.11
N SER A 60 -23.16 -44.02 48.42
CA SER A 60 -23.95 -45.16 48.01
C SER A 60 -25.44 -45.24 48.35
N SER A 61 -26.26 -45.52 47.32
CA SER A 61 -27.36 -46.48 47.42
C SER A 61 -27.73 -46.99 46.02
N ALA A 62 -27.57 -48.27 45.85
CA ALA A 62 -28.09 -49.08 44.75
C ALA A 62 -29.60 -49.27 44.92
N VAL A 63 -30.32 -49.48 43.85
CA VAL A 63 -31.31 -50.57 43.64
C VAL A 63 -31.98 -50.50 42.26
N ALA A 64 -32.09 -51.63 41.61
CA ALA A 64 -33.01 -52.19 40.66
C ALA A 64 -32.74 -52.07 39.17
N ALA A 65 -32.36 -53.20 38.66
CA ALA A 65 -32.32 -53.62 37.28
C ALA A 65 -33.70 -53.54 36.63
N THR A 66 -33.75 -52.90 35.47
CA THR A 66 -34.80 -53.16 34.49
C THR A 66 -34.14 -53.51 33.14
N VAL A 67 -34.61 -54.60 32.57
CA VAL A 67 -34.15 -55.24 31.33
C VAL A 67 -34.07 -54.26 30.18
N PRO A 68 -32.99 -54.22 29.37
CA PRO A 68 -32.93 -53.37 28.19
C PRO A 68 -33.81 -53.94 27.05
N PRO A 69 -34.53 -53.09 26.31
CA PRO A 69 -35.04 -53.50 25.00
C PRO A 69 -33.86 -53.71 24.03
N ALA A 70 -34.02 -54.71 23.17
CA ALA A 70 -33.07 -55.07 22.12
C ALA A 70 -32.59 -53.89 21.31
N PRO A 71 -31.31 -53.85 20.87
CA PRO A 71 -30.79 -52.77 20.04
C PRO A 71 -31.56 -52.76 18.72
N ALA A 72 -32.25 -51.65 18.46
CA ALA A 72 -32.72 -51.36 17.13
C ALA A 72 -31.49 -51.37 16.19
N THR A 73 -31.51 -52.26 15.25
CA THR A 73 -30.56 -52.36 14.15
C THR A 73 -30.63 -51.01 13.41
N SER A 74 -29.73 -50.11 13.73
CA SER A 74 -29.50 -48.91 12.93
C SER A 74 -29.05 -49.40 11.55
N THR A 75 -29.97 -49.35 10.58
CA THR A 75 -29.64 -49.59 9.18
C THR A 75 -28.71 -48.44 8.78
N ALA A 76 -27.43 -48.70 8.75
CA ALA A 76 -26.43 -47.73 8.26
C ALA A 76 -26.88 -47.26 6.87
N ALA A 77 -27.07 -45.96 6.72
CA ALA A 77 -27.43 -45.40 5.43
C ALA A 77 -26.33 -45.75 4.41
N PRO A 78 -26.70 -46.11 3.16
CA PRO A 78 -25.71 -46.47 2.15
C PRO A 78 -24.68 -45.37 1.98
N GLY A 79 -23.40 -45.74 1.84
CA GLY A 79 -22.30 -44.80 1.64
C GLY A 79 -22.50 -44.00 0.34
N VAL A 80 -22.21 -42.72 0.37
CA VAL A 80 -22.23 -41.81 -0.80
C VAL A 80 -20.80 -41.38 -1.09
N SER A 81 -20.20 -41.93 -2.14
CA SER A 81 -18.86 -41.61 -2.61
C SER A 81 -18.67 -42.02 -4.07
N GLU A 82 -17.71 -41.39 -4.75
CA GLU A 82 -17.30 -41.80 -6.10
C GLU A 82 -16.16 -42.85 -6.01
N ALA A 83 -16.02 -43.64 -7.08
CA ALA A 83 -15.01 -44.70 -7.14
C ALA A 83 -13.63 -44.20 -7.59
N ALA A 84 -13.58 -43.06 -8.27
CA ALA A 84 -12.34 -42.50 -8.83
C ALA A 84 -12.24 -40.98 -8.62
N GLU A 85 -11.00 -40.50 -8.51
CA GLU A 85 -10.73 -39.07 -8.50
C GLU A 85 -10.99 -38.48 -9.88
N ARG A 86 -11.68 -37.36 -9.90
CA ARG A 86 -11.89 -36.57 -11.11
C ARG A 86 -11.90 -35.07 -10.84
N ASP A 87 -11.54 -34.33 -11.88
CA ASP A 87 -11.62 -32.87 -11.84
C ASP A 87 -12.99 -32.38 -12.34
N VAL A 88 -13.50 -31.36 -11.68
CA VAL A 88 -14.75 -30.68 -12.01
C VAL A 88 -14.43 -29.25 -12.40
N ARG A 89 -14.69 -28.91 -13.66
CA ARG A 89 -14.41 -27.57 -14.20
C ARG A 89 -15.69 -26.72 -14.17
N VAL A 90 -15.58 -25.55 -13.58
CA VAL A 90 -16.58 -24.48 -13.65
C VAL A 90 -15.97 -23.31 -14.38
N GLU A 91 -16.58 -22.89 -15.48
CA GLU A 91 -16.12 -21.77 -16.27
C GLU A 91 -17.19 -20.68 -16.32
N THR A 92 -16.87 -19.51 -15.80
CA THR A 92 -17.70 -18.29 -15.85
C THR A 92 -17.17 -17.32 -16.92
N ARG A 93 -17.75 -16.12 -17.01
CA ARG A 93 -17.24 -15.06 -17.87
C ARG A 93 -15.82 -14.63 -17.48
N ASP A 94 -15.54 -14.55 -16.18
CA ASP A 94 -14.32 -13.92 -15.64
C ASP A 94 -13.29 -14.94 -15.13
N VAL A 95 -13.75 -16.17 -14.80
CA VAL A 95 -12.95 -17.15 -14.07
C VAL A 95 -13.09 -18.55 -14.68
N VAL A 96 -12.01 -19.33 -14.60
CA VAL A 96 -12.01 -20.79 -14.77
C VAL A 96 -11.57 -21.43 -13.47
N ALA A 97 -12.50 -22.09 -12.75
CA ALA A 97 -12.23 -22.81 -11.53
C ALA A 97 -12.18 -24.33 -11.80
N VAL A 98 -11.23 -25.02 -11.21
CA VAL A 98 -11.11 -26.48 -11.28
C VAL A 98 -11.08 -27.04 -9.88
N PHE A 99 -12.03 -27.90 -9.56
CA PHE A 99 -12.13 -28.61 -8.30
C PHE A 99 -11.73 -30.07 -8.48
N THR A 100 -11.20 -30.68 -7.43
CA THR A 100 -11.10 -32.14 -7.33
C THR A 100 -12.22 -32.67 -6.46
N ASN A 101 -12.80 -33.81 -6.80
CA ASN A 101 -13.75 -34.50 -5.93
C ASN A 101 -13.06 -35.13 -4.71
N ARG A 102 -11.72 -35.24 -4.68
CA ARG A 102 -10.97 -35.63 -3.50
C ARG A 102 -10.97 -34.52 -2.45
N GLY A 103 -11.75 -34.70 -1.38
CA GLY A 103 -11.97 -33.73 -0.34
C GLY A 103 -12.78 -32.52 -0.80
N ALA A 104 -13.31 -32.50 -2.03
CA ALA A 104 -14.08 -31.38 -2.61
C ALA A 104 -13.31 -30.06 -2.46
N ARG A 105 -12.11 -29.95 -3.04
CA ARG A 105 -11.15 -28.84 -2.88
C ARG A 105 -10.88 -28.16 -4.20
N LEU A 106 -10.50 -26.89 -4.15
CA LEU A 106 -10.14 -26.10 -5.33
C LEU A 106 -8.68 -26.38 -5.74
N LYS A 107 -8.45 -26.79 -6.98
CA LYS A 107 -7.12 -27.05 -7.55
C LYS A 107 -6.57 -25.86 -8.32
N SER A 108 -7.44 -25.12 -9.02
CA SER A 108 -7.04 -24.04 -9.92
C SER A 108 -8.11 -22.95 -9.95
N TRP A 109 -7.67 -21.69 -9.98
CA TRP A 109 -8.52 -20.53 -10.13
C TRP A 109 -7.85 -19.54 -11.07
N ARG A 110 -8.24 -19.53 -12.34
CA ARG A 110 -7.64 -18.73 -13.39
C ARG A 110 -8.50 -17.54 -13.75
N LEU A 111 -7.89 -16.38 -13.76
CA LEU A 111 -8.53 -15.13 -14.17
C LEU A 111 -8.39 -14.96 -15.68
N LYS A 112 -9.52 -14.85 -16.42
CA LYS A 112 -9.51 -14.79 -17.89
C LYS A 112 -9.04 -13.45 -18.46
N HIS A 113 -9.21 -12.37 -17.67
CA HIS A 113 -8.88 -11.01 -18.09
C HIS A 113 -7.49 -10.52 -17.65
N PHE A 114 -6.76 -11.34 -16.89
CA PHE A 114 -5.41 -11.05 -16.43
C PHE A 114 -4.46 -12.12 -16.88
N LEU A 115 -3.30 -11.71 -17.37
CA LEU A 115 -2.29 -12.64 -17.89
C LEU A 115 -1.09 -12.69 -16.95
N ASP A 116 -0.47 -13.86 -16.88
CA ASP A 116 0.81 -14.06 -16.22
C ASP A 116 1.99 -13.61 -17.11
N SER A 117 3.23 -13.78 -16.64
CA SER A 117 4.45 -13.47 -17.39
C SER A 117 4.59 -14.28 -18.70
N ASN A 118 3.93 -15.44 -18.80
CA ASN A 118 3.92 -16.32 -19.96
C ASN A 118 2.73 -16.05 -20.91
N LYS A 119 1.97 -14.98 -20.68
CA LYS A 119 0.76 -14.60 -21.43
C LYS A 119 -0.35 -15.67 -21.33
N GLN A 120 -0.37 -16.46 -20.26
CA GLN A 120 -1.45 -17.37 -19.93
C GLN A 120 -2.41 -16.71 -18.92
N PRO A 121 -3.69 -17.16 -18.83
CA PRO A 121 -4.60 -16.69 -17.80
C PRO A 121 -3.97 -16.83 -16.41
N GLN A 122 -4.00 -15.74 -15.62
CA GLN A 122 -3.36 -15.66 -14.30
C GLN A 122 -3.94 -16.72 -13.35
N GLU A 123 -3.10 -17.64 -12.89
CA GLU A 123 -3.42 -18.62 -11.86
C GLU A 123 -3.24 -18.00 -10.48
N LEU A 124 -4.24 -18.15 -9.60
CA LEU A 124 -4.17 -17.64 -8.22
C LEU A 124 -3.89 -18.73 -7.18
N ILE A 125 -3.94 -20.00 -7.57
CA ILE A 125 -3.64 -21.13 -6.67
C ILE A 125 -2.26 -21.66 -7.00
N GLU A 126 -1.40 -21.74 -5.99
CA GLU A 126 -0.06 -22.28 -6.16
C GLU A 126 -0.11 -23.78 -6.49
N GLN A 127 0.45 -24.15 -7.65
CA GLN A 127 0.38 -25.52 -8.17
C GLN A 127 1.54 -26.41 -7.71
N ASN A 128 2.64 -25.82 -7.25
CA ASN A 128 3.90 -26.53 -7.01
C ASN A 128 4.12 -26.94 -5.53
N LEU A 129 3.05 -27.10 -4.78
CA LEU A 129 3.10 -27.42 -3.35
C LEU A 129 2.32 -28.70 -3.01
N PRO A 130 2.86 -29.89 -3.25
CA PRO A 130 2.14 -31.14 -3.08
C PRO A 130 1.75 -31.45 -1.61
N THR A 131 2.43 -30.83 -0.65
CA THR A 131 2.20 -31.06 0.79
C THR A 131 1.29 -30.02 1.44
N GLN A 132 0.95 -28.93 0.73
CA GLN A 132 0.12 -27.87 1.29
C GLN A 132 -1.37 -28.13 1.07
N PRO A 133 -2.23 -27.70 2.01
CA PRO A 133 -3.67 -27.85 1.85
C PRO A 133 -4.18 -26.99 0.69
N LEU A 134 -4.97 -27.58 -0.19
CA LEU A 134 -5.69 -26.84 -1.22
C LEU A 134 -6.80 -25.97 -0.57
N PRO A 135 -7.24 -24.88 -1.23
CA PRO A 135 -8.38 -24.11 -0.77
C PRO A 135 -9.63 -24.94 -0.52
N PHE A 136 -10.41 -24.55 0.49
CA PHE A 136 -11.58 -25.25 1.01
C PHE A 136 -11.28 -26.61 1.68
N THR A 137 -10.04 -26.85 2.10
CA THR A 137 -9.70 -27.94 3.03
C THR A 137 -10.41 -27.69 4.35
N LEU A 138 -11.03 -28.74 4.91
CA LEU A 138 -11.67 -28.67 6.23
C LEU A 138 -10.72 -29.21 7.29
N ARG A 139 -10.60 -28.51 8.41
CA ARG A 139 -9.82 -28.94 9.56
C ARG A 139 -10.71 -29.03 10.80
N THR A 140 -10.69 -30.19 11.44
CA THR A 140 -11.34 -30.42 12.73
C THR A 140 -10.29 -30.59 13.82
N PRO A 141 -10.67 -30.54 15.10
CA PRO A 141 -9.75 -30.90 16.20
C PRO A 141 -9.25 -32.35 16.16
N ASN A 142 -9.96 -33.23 15.44
CA ASN A 142 -9.58 -34.62 15.24
C ASN A 142 -8.83 -34.78 13.91
N ASP A 143 -7.54 -35.11 13.98
CA ASP A 143 -6.68 -35.26 12.78
C ASP A 143 -7.12 -36.44 11.89
N THR A 144 -7.64 -37.55 12.46
CA THR A 144 -8.16 -38.69 11.69
C THR A 144 -9.37 -38.28 10.87
N LEU A 145 -10.31 -37.55 11.48
CA LEU A 145 -11.48 -37.02 10.79
C LEU A 145 -11.08 -36.00 9.74
N THR A 146 -10.13 -35.12 10.05
CA THR A 146 -9.55 -34.19 9.10
C THR A 146 -8.97 -34.87 7.87
N ALA A 147 -8.19 -35.95 8.08
CA ALA A 147 -7.62 -36.74 6.99
C ALA A 147 -8.70 -37.42 6.15
N THR A 148 -9.74 -38.01 6.80
CA THR A 148 -10.89 -38.63 6.12
C THR A 148 -11.64 -37.62 5.26
N LEU A 149 -12.04 -36.45 5.81
CA LEU A 149 -12.79 -35.44 5.09
C LEU A 149 -12.04 -34.90 3.86
N ASN A 150 -10.72 -34.82 3.91
CA ASN A 150 -9.92 -34.29 2.82
C ASN A 150 -9.35 -35.33 1.87
N GLY A 151 -9.34 -36.63 2.27
CA GLY A 151 -8.92 -37.76 1.45
C GLY A 151 -10.04 -38.45 0.71
N ALA A 152 -11.28 -38.35 1.20
CA ALA A 152 -12.45 -39.00 0.64
C ALA A 152 -12.80 -38.50 -0.77
N LEU A 153 -13.38 -39.39 -1.58
CA LEU A 153 -13.90 -39.07 -2.91
C LEU A 153 -15.38 -38.72 -2.80
N TYR A 154 -15.71 -37.45 -2.94
CA TYR A 154 -17.07 -36.94 -2.86
C TYR A 154 -17.85 -37.21 -4.15
N SER A 155 -19.12 -37.54 -4.03
CA SER A 155 -20.08 -37.56 -5.13
C SER A 155 -20.37 -36.11 -5.58
N VAL A 156 -20.45 -35.88 -6.88
CA VAL A 156 -20.58 -34.53 -7.45
C VAL A 156 -21.95 -34.36 -8.10
N GLY A 157 -22.69 -33.37 -7.62
CA GLY A 157 -23.95 -32.90 -8.19
C GLY A 157 -23.83 -31.48 -8.74
N GLY A 158 -24.63 -31.18 -9.76
CA GLY A 158 -24.68 -29.83 -10.34
C GLY A 158 -23.47 -29.41 -11.20
N ALA A 159 -22.60 -30.38 -11.57
CA ALA A 159 -21.48 -30.08 -12.45
C ALA A 159 -21.97 -29.54 -13.80
N PRO A 160 -21.54 -28.33 -14.23
CA PRO A 160 -22.00 -27.75 -15.48
C PRO A 160 -21.46 -28.52 -16.68
N SER A 161 -22.33 -28.77 -17.66
CA SER A 161 -21.96 -29.39 -18.95
C SER A 161 -21.44 -28.36 -19.96
N ALA A 162 -21.60 -27.07 -19.70
CA ALA A 162 -21.22 -25.95 -20.55
C ALA A 162 -20.75 -24.76 -19.70
N PRO A 163 -20.02 -23.78 -20.28
CA PRO A 163 -19.62 -22.58 -19.57
C PRO A 163 -20.82 -21.80 -18.99
N ALA A 164 -20.74 -21.43 -17.72
CA ALA A 164 -21.77 -20.71 -16.97
C ALA A 164 -21.66 -19.18 -17.20
N THR A 165 -21.81 -18.75 -18.43
CA THR A 165 -21.63 -17.33 -18.82
C THR A 165 -22.90 -16.49 -18.67
N SER A 166 -24.07 -17.12 -18.50
CA SER A 166 -25.37 -16.44 -18.46
C SER A 166 -26.23 -16.78 -17.25
N ALA A 167 -25.97 -17.90 -16.57
CA ALA A 167 -26.74 -18.33 -15.41
C ALA A 167 -25.82 -18.73 -14.25
N PRO A 168 -26.28 -18.58 -12.99
CA PRO A 168 -25.55 -19.09 -11.82
C PRO A 168 -25.38 -20.61 -11.89
N VAL A 169 -24.34 -21.11 -11.24
CA VAL A 169 -24.05 -22.56 -11.08
C VAL A 169 -23.94 -22.87 -9.62
N ASP A 170 -24.66 -23.92 -9.22
CA ASP A 170 -24.56 -24.53 -7.91
C ASP A 170 -23.88 -25.90 -8.04
N LEU A 171 -22.70 -26.00 -7.46
CA LEU A 171 -21.92 -27.24 -7.43
C LEU A 171 -21.99 -27.80 -6.02
N ARG A 172 -22.43 -29.09 -5.91
CA ARG A 172 -22.59 -29.80 -4.64
C ARG A 172 -21.69 -31.01 -4.62
N PHE A 173 -20.94 -31.15 -3.53
CA PHE A 173 -20.16 -32.34 -3.22
C PHE A 173 -20.71 -33.00 -1.96
N GLU A 174 -20.94 -34.30 -1.99
CA GLU A 174 -21.49 -35.04 -0.87
C GLU A 174 -20.68 -36.30 -0.61
N TYR A 175 -20.38 -36.55 0.66
CA TYR A 175 -19.70 -37.75 1.14
C TYR A 175 -20.43 -38.29 2.36
N ARG A 176 -20.65 -39.58 2.38
CA ARG A 176 -21.17 -40.30 3.53
C ARG A 176 -20.49 -41.67 3.64
N ASP A 177 -20.05 -42.02 4.83
CA ASP A 177 -19.47 -43.33 5.10
C ASP A 177 -20.32 -44.16 6.06
N SER A 178 -19.89 -45.43 6.27
CA SER A 178 -20.50 -46.37 7.20
C SER A 178 -20.17 -46.06 8.67
N ALA A 179 -19.18 -45.19 8.95
CA ALA A 179 -18.83 -44.78 10.31
C ALA A 179 -19.72 -43.62 10.83
N GLY A 180 -20.65 -43.14 9.98
CA GLY A 180 -21.59 -42.08 10.34
C GLY A 180 -21.10 -40.67 10.00
N ILE A 181 -19.98 -40.53 9.30
CA ILE A 181 -19.53 -39.23 8.81
C ILE A 181 -20.38 -38.84 7.58
N HIS A 182 -20.99 -37.66 7.63
CA HIS A 182 -21.70 -37.10 6.50
C HIS A 182 -21.17 -35.65 6.28
N ALA A 183 -20.65 -35.39 5.11
CA ALA A 183 -20.10 -34.07 4.74
C ALA A 183 -20.69 -33.60 3.41
N VAL A 184 -21.18 -32.39 3.40
CA VAL A 184 -21.68 -31.70 2.21
C VAL A 184 -20.95 -30.38 2.04
N LYS A 185 -20.43 -30.12 0.83
CA LYS A 185 -19.87 -28.84 0.44
C LYS A 185 -20.63 -28.31 -0.76
N GLU A 186 -21.09 -27.07 -0.65
CA GLU A 186 -21.86 -26.39 -1.69
C GLU A 186 -21.12 -25.12 -2.13
N PHE A 187 -21.00 -24.96 -3.44
CA PHE A 187 -20.36 -23.81 -4.05
C PHE A 187 -21.34 -23.12 -5.00
N HIS A 188 -21.52 -21.82 -4.83
CA HIS A 188 -22.39 -21.00 -5.64
C HIS A 188 -21.58 -20.01 -6.47
N PHE A 189 -21.71 -20.06 -7.81
CA PHE A 189 -21.02 -19.19 -8.76
C PHE A 189 -22.00 -18.28 -9.46
N GLN A 190 -21.64 -17.01 -9.58
CA GLN A 190 -22.34 -16.06 -10.43
C GLN A 190 -21.63 -15.92 -11.79
N PRO A 191 -22.37 -15.67 -12.89
CA PRO A 191 -21.80 -15.64 -14.24
C PRO A 191 -20.71 -14.61 -14.46
N SER A 192 -20.75 -13.50 -13.73
CA SER A 192 -19.90 -12.32 -13.90
C SER A 192 -19.45 -11.82 -12.54
N SER A 193 -18.58 -12.58 -11.88
CA SER A 193 -18.12 -12.25 -10.53
C SER A 193 -16.88 -13.04 -10.16
N TYR A 194 -16.04 -12.42 -9.34
CA TYR A 194 -14.91 -13.06 -8.65
C TYR A 194 -15.31 -13.61 -7.28
N LEU A 195 -16.63 -13.69 -7.01
CA LEU A 195 -17.17 -14.24 -5.77
C LEU A 195 -17.57 -15.70 -5.95
N VAL A 196 -17.27 -16.50 -4.93
CA VAL A 196 -17.80 -17.84 -4.75
C VAL A 196 -18.46 -17.96 -3.38
N GLY A 197 -19.75 -18.29 -3.36
CA GLY A 197 -20.45 -18.67 -2.14
C GLY A 197 -20.02 -20.08 -1.71
N PHE A 198 -19.72 -20.27 -0.45
CA PHE A 198 -19.34 -21.57 0.10
C PHE A 198 -20.15 -21.88 1.35
N ARG A 199 -20.69 -23.09 1.41
CA ARG A 199 -21.30 -23.68 2.61
C ARG A 199 -20.73 -25.07 2.83
N SER A 200 -20.43 -25.41 4.07
CA SER A 200 -20.07 -26.78 4.46
C SER A 200 -20.95 -27.21 5.63
N THR A 201 -21.49 -28.41 5.54
CA THR A 201 -22.19 -29.10 6.62
C THR A 201 -21.48 -30.40 6.87
N VAL A 202 -21.03 -30.62 8.10
CA VAL A 202 -20.34 -31.86 8.50
C VAL A 202 -21.01 -32.39 9.76
N THR A 203 -21.37 -33.66 9.76
CA THR A 203 -21.90 -34.35 10.94
C THR A 203 -21.13 -35.64 11.19
N GLU A 204 -20.99 -36.01 12.46
CA GLU A 204 -20.51 -37.28 12.91
C GLU A 204 -21.65 -37.94 13.71
N GLY A 205 -22.32 -38.97 13.09
CA GLY A 205 -23.63 -39.38 13.54
C GLY A 205 -24.64 -38.23 13.47
N ASP A 206 -25.30 -37.95 14.59
CA ASP A 206 -26.27 -36.84 14.73
C ASP A 206 -25.64 -35.53 15.26
N GLN A 207 -24.32 -35.51 15.48
CA GLN A 207 -23.63 -34.35 16.03
C GLN A 207 -23.10 -33.45 14.91
N PRO A 208 -23.56 -32.19 14.82
CA PRO A 208 -23.02 -31.23 13.86
C PRO A 208 -21.61 -30.78 14.28
N LEU A 209 -20.71 -30.74 13.33
CA LEU A 209 -19.32 -30.28 13.51
C LEU A 209 -19.12 -28.96 12.78
N GLN A 210 -18.25 -28.12 13.34
CA GLN A 210 -17.88 -26.83 12.76
C GLN A 210 -16.38 -26.85 12.40
N PRO A 211 -16.00 -27.39 11.24
CA PRO A 211 -14.61 -27.42 10.85
C PRO A 211 -14.12 -26.02 10.46
N ALA A 212 -12.84 -25.75 10.75
CA ALA A 212 -12.16 -24.60 10.18
C ALA A 212 -12.02 -24.77 8.66
N ILE A 213 -12.21 -23.69 7.92
CA ILE A 213 -12.01 -23.64 6.47
C ILE A 213 -10.61 -23.13 6.21
N LEU A 214 -9.77 -23.96 5.59
CA LEU A 214 -8.42 -23.60 5.22
C LEU A 214 -8.38 -23.13 3.77
N TRP A 215 -7.64 -22.06 3.58
CA TRP A 215 -7.19 -21.60 2.28
C TRP A 215 -5.67 -21.75 2.23
N GLY A 216 -5.18 -22.70 1.43
CA GLY A 216 -3.75 -22.93 1.25
C GLY A 216 -3.06 -21.71 0.66
N PRO A 217 -1.74 -21.72 0.52
CA PRO A 217 -1.04 -20.58 -0.03
C PRO A 217 -1.59 -20.29 -1.41
N ALA A 218 -2.23 -19.16 -1.50
CA ALA A 218 -2.82 -18.64 -2.71
C ALA A 218 -2.22 -17.28 -2.96
N ILE A 219 -2.20 -16.86 -4.21
CA ILE A 219 -1.67 -15.61 -4.70
C ILE A 219 -0.17 -15.71 -4.89
N GLY A 220 0.16 -16.25 -6.03
CA GLY A 220 1.47 -16.18 -6.60
C GLY A 220 1.44 -15.32 -7.83
N ASP A 221 1.60 -14.02 -7.72
CA ASP A 221 1.99 -13.23 -8.89
C ASP A 221 3.49 -13.45 -9.11
N ASP A 222 3.84 -14.25 -10.13
CA ASP A 222 5.23 -14.50 -10.54
C ASP A 222 5.80 -13.34 -11.38
N ALA A 223 5.02 -12.30 -11.64
CA ALA A 223 5.53 -11.11 -12.31
C ALA A 223 6.70 -10.53 -11.52
N GLU A 224 7.77 -10.13 -12.20
CA GLU A 224 8.89 -9.40 -11.62
C GLU A 224 8.38 -8.11 -10.97
N VAL A 225 8.06 -8.23 -9.69
CA VAL A 225 7.49 -7.13 -8.94
C VAL A 225 8.62 -6.18 -8.58
N SER A 226 8.46 -4.90 -8.90
CA SER A 226 9.36 -3.84 -8.46
C SER A 226 9.67 -3.99 -6.96
N ARG A 227 10.91 -3.70 -6.55
CA ARG A 227 11.33 -3.74 -5.13
C ARG A 227 10.47 -2.90 -4.19
N TYR A 228 9.64 -2.03 -4.74
CA TYR A 228 8.75 -1.11 -4.02
C TYR A 228 7.32 -1.62 -3.90
N VAL A 229 7.05 -2.83 -4.38
CA VAL A 229 5.70 -3.43 -4.36
C VAL A 229 5.51 -4.31 -3.13
N ALA A 230 4.30 -4.33 -2.60
CA ALA A 230 3.96 -5.12 -1.42
C ALA A 230 4.08 -6.61 -1.71
N LYS A 231 4.73 -7.33 -0.79
CA LYS A 231 4.78 -8.80 -0.82
C LYS A 231 3.49 -9.38 -0.26
N ALA A 232 3.26 -10.67 -0.54
CA ALA A 232 2.14 -11.42 0.02
C ALA A 232 2.07 -11.28 1.56
N GLY A 233 0.87 -11.11 2.08
CA GLY A 233 0.62 -10.94 3.51
C GLY A 233 -0.81 -11.30 3.89
N GLY A 234 -1.05 -11.43 5.20
CA GLY A 234 -2.39 -11.55 5.77
C GLY A 234 -3.13 -10.20 5.71
N LEU A 235 -4.43 -10.27 5.50
CA LEU A 235 -5.32 -9.12 5.42
C LEU A 235 -6.53 -9.33 6.31
N LEU A 236 -6.78 -8.39 7.19
CA LEU A 236 -7.94 -8.38 8.08
C LEU A 236 -8.61 -7.01 8.03
N ASP A 237 -9.94 -6.99 7.99
CA ASP A 237 -10.71 -5.78 8.28
C ASP A 237 -11.61 -6.00 9.49
N GLN A 238 -11.38 -5.18 10.51
CA GLN A 238 -12.16 -5.15 11.72
C GLN A 238 -12.74 -3.75 11.90
N SER A 239 -14.06 -3.64 11.77
CA SER A 239 -14.78 -2.38 11.94
C SER A 239 -14.25 -1.23 11.06
N GLY A 240 -13.93 -1.50 9.80
CA GLY A 240 -13.41 -0.53 8.83
C GLY A 240 -11.92 -0.19 9.00
N LYS A 241 -11.22 -0.88 9.90
CA LYS A 241 -9.78 -0.76 10.08
C LYS A 241 -9.05 -1.94 9.46
N VAL A 242 -8.37 -1.68 8.36
CA VAL A 242 -7.57 -2.68 7.65
C VAL A 242 -6.24 -2.91 8.35
N VAL A 243 -6.00 -4.15 8.73
CA VAL A 243 -4.73 -4.62 9.32
C VAL A 243 -4.05 -5.55 8.32
N ARG A 244 -2.78 -5.25 8.02
CA ARG A 244 -1.92 -6.07 7.17
C ARG A 244 -0.89 -6.77 8.01
N VAL A 245 -0.86 -8.09 7.89
CA VAL A 245 0.01 -8.95 8.69
C VAL A 245 1.12 -9.49 7.81
N THR A 246 2.35 -9.07 8.08
CA THR A 246 3.51 -9.55 7.32
C THR A 246 3.92 -10.95 7.79
N PRO A 247 4.64 -11.76 6.98
CA PRO A 247 5.16 -13.06 7.42
C PRO A 247 5.95 -13.00 8.73
N ALA A 248 6.68 -11.91 8.97
CA ALA A 248 7.42 -11.68 10.22
C ALA A 248 6.51 -11.40 11.43
N ASP A 249 5.35 -10.78 11.20
CA ASP A 249 4.36 -10.53 12.26
C ASP A 249 3.54 -11.79 12.54
N ILE A 250 3.25 -12.61 11.52
CA ILE A 250 2.60 -13.91 11.66
C ILE A 250 3.39 -14.84 12.58
N ALA A 251 4.74 -14.84 12.47
CA ALA A 251 5.60 -15.65 13.34
C ALA A 251 5.45 -15.28 14.84
N LYS A 252 5.03 -14.04 15.14
CA LYS A 252 4.82 -13.56 16.52
C LYS A 252 3.39 -13.78 17.00
N GLN A 253 2.42 -13.56 16.12
CA GLN A 253 0.99 -13.65 16.41
C GLN A 253 0.27 -14.26 15.19
N PRO A 254 0.19 -15.59 15.13
CA PRO A 254 -0.48 -16.28 14.03
C PRO A 254 -2.02 -16.21 14.12
N GLU A 255 -2.57 -16.02 15.32
CA GLU A 255 -4.00 -16.07 15.60
C GLU A 255 -4.57 -14.68 15.86
N HIS A 256 -5.70 -14.39 15.22
CA HIS A 256 -6.44 -13.15 15.39
C HIS A 256 -7.90 -13.48 15.72
N HIS A 257 -8.40 -12.94 16.84
CA HIS A 257 -9.77 -13.10 17.29
C HIS A 257 -10.53 -11.78 17.10
N GLY A 258 -11.77 -11.86 16.64
CA GLY A 258 -12.59 -10.68 16.48
C GLY A 258 -13.80 -10.90 15.57
N ASP A 259 -14.49 -9.80 15.30
CA ASP A 259 -15.54 -9.70 14.30
C ASP A 259 -14.93 -9.05 13.06
N PHE A 260 -14.83 -9.81 11.97
CA PHE A 260 -14.14 -9.38 10.75
C PHE A 260 -15.17 -9.18 9.62
N ASN A 261 -15.16 -8.00 9.00
CA ASN A 261 -15.89 -7.73 7.76
C ASN A 261 -15.34 -8.60 6.63
N TYR A 262 -14.01 -8.73 6.58
CA TYR A 262 -13.33 -9.69 5.73
C TYR A 262 -11.97 -10.10 6.31
N ALA A 263 -11.54 -11.30 5.94
CA ALA A 263 -10.24 -11.84 6.33
C ALA A 263 -9.68 -12.76 5.26
N GLY A 264 -8.36 -12.72 5.04
CA GLY A 264 -7.70 -13.56 4.06
C GLY A 264 -6.27 -13.15 3.78
N VAL A 265 -5.83 -13.29 2.53
CA VAL A 265 -4.47 -12.98 2.09
C VAL A 265 -4.49 -12.10 0.84
N GLU A 266 -3.45 -11.29 0.70
CA GLU A 266 -3.27 -10.40 -0.43
C GLU A 266 -1.82 -10.38 -0.91
N ASP A 267 -1.62 -10.04 -2.18
CA ASP A 267 -0.39 -9.49 -2.71
C ASP A 267 -0.61 -8.05 -3.18
N ASN A 268 0.20 -7.57 -4.12
CA ASN A 268 0.04 -6.21 -4.63
C ASN A 268 -1.23 -6.03 -5.46
N TYR A 269 -1.55 -7.00 -6.33
CA TYR A 269 -2.57 -6.88 -7.36
C TYR A 269 -3.79 -7.75 -7.13
N PHE A 270 -3.65 -8.84 -6.38
CA PHE A 270 -4.70 -9.81 -6.15
C PHE A 270 -4.96 -10.01 -4.67
N MET A 271 -6.12 -10.56 -4.35
CA MET A 271 -6.44 -10.98 -2.99
C MET A 271 -7.43 -12.14 -2.99
N THR A 272 -7.36 -12.93 -1.93
CA THR A 272 -8.38 -13.92 -1.60
C THR A 272 -8.84 -13.69 -0.17
N VAL A 273 -10.10 -13.33 -0.02
CA VAL A 273 -10.67 -13.01 1.29
C VAL A 273 -12.05 -13.61 1.45
N ALA A 274 -12.34 -14.09 2.64
CA ALA A 274 -13.69 -14.44 3.05
C ALA A 274 -14.39 -13.19 3.55
N LEU A 275 -15.61 -12.96 3.11
CA LEU A 275 -16.44 -11.79 3.40
C LEU A 275 -17.50 -12.14 4.44
N GLY A 276 -17.74 -11.23 5.38
CA GLY A 276 -18.75 -11.40 6.41
C GLY A 276 -18.47 -12.63 7.28
N THR A 277 -17.21 -12.79 7.69
CA THR A 277 -16.82 -13.94 8.53
C THR A 277 -17.50 -13.88 9.89
N GLY A 278 -17.91 -12.69 10.34
CA GLY A 278 -18.51 -12.48 11.65
C GLY A 278 -17.53 -12.75 12.79
N PRO A 279 -18.02 -12.91 14.01
CA PRO A 279 -17.20 -13.23 15.14
C PRO A 279 -16.56 -14.61 14.97
N GLY A 280 -15.24 -14.67 15.14
CA GLY A 280 -14.49 -15.90 14.93
C GLY A 280 -12.99 -15.72 15.15
N LYS A 281 -12.25 -16.68 14.61
CA LYS A 281 -10.80 -16.74 14.70
C LYS A 281 -10.22 -16.92 13.29
N VAL A 282 -9.21 -16.13 12.99
CA VAL A 282 -8.41 -16.26 11.76
C VAL A 282 -6.99 -16.62 12.13
N ILE A 283 -6.47 -17.67 11.50
CA ILE A 283 -5.12 -18.19 11.75
C ILE A 283 -4.34 -18.04 10.46
N PHE A 284 -3.22 -17.34 10.50
CA PHE A 284 -2.28 -17.21 9.39
C PHE A 284 -1.10 -18.15 9.56
N GLN A 285 -0.65 -18.73 8.46
CA GLN A 285 0.51 -19.60 8.41
C GLN A 285 1.45 -19.17 7.28
N PRO A 286 2.72 -18.83 7.56
CA PRO A 286 3.69 -18.55 6.52
C PRO A 286 4.07 -19.85 5.80
N VAL A 287 4.23 -19.76 4.49
CA VAL A 287 4.63 -20.87 3.62
C VAL A 287 5.78 -20.40 2.75
N SER A 288 6.93 -21.05 2.89
CA SER A 288 8.11 -20.76 2.08
C SER A 288 8.18 -21.71 0.90
N ILE A 289 8.23 -21.16 -0.30
CA ILE A 289 8.38 -21.90 -1.54
C ILE A 289 9.83 -21.85 -1.98
N PRO A 290 10.51 -22.99 -2.10
CA PRO A 290 11.88 -23.00 -2.58
C PRO A 290 11.93 -22.52 -4.04
N PRO A 291 13.01 -21.83 -4.44
CA PRO A 291 13.18 -21.42 -5.83
C PRO A 291 13.35 -22.65 -6.73
N PRO A 292 13.07 -22.55 -8.03
CA PRO A 292 13.34 -23.61 -8.99
C PRO A 292 14.79 -24.08 -8.92
N GLU A 293 15.03 -25.36 -9.17
CA GLU A 293 16.38 -25.94 -9.16
C GLU A 293 17.32 -25.16 -10.10
N GLY A 294 18.48 -24.77 -9.57
CA GLY A 294 19.48 -23.97 -10.31
C GLY A 294 19.25 -22.45 -10.28
N SER A 295 18.16 -21.96 -9.72
CA SER A 295 17.92 -20.52 -9.53
C SER A 295 18.65 -19.98 -8.30
N LYS A 296 19.23 -18.78 -8.43
CA LYS A 296 19.82 -18.04 -7.29
C LYS A 296 18.80 -17.10 -6.60
N GLN A 297 17.54 -17.21 -6.95
CA GLN A 297 16.49 -16.39 -6.32
C GLN A 297 16.25 -16.85 -4.88
N PRO A 298 15.91 -15.92 -3.97
CA PRO A 298 15.51 -16.30 -2.62
C PRO A 298 14.18 -17.05 -2.63
N PRO A 299 13.91 -17.88 -1.61
CA PRO A 299 12.59 -18.50 -1.44
C PRO A 299 11.46 -17.47 -1.45
N ARG A 300 10.32 -17.82 -2.04
CA ARG A 300 9.11 -17.00 -1.99
C ARG A 300 8.36 -17.26 -0.70
N GLU A 301 8.08 -16.21 0.05
CA GLU A 301 7.27 -16.27 1.26
C GLU A 301 5.81 -15.97 0.91
N LEU A 302 4.95 -16.99 0.98
CA LEU A 302 3.51 -16.87 0.85
C LEU A 302 2.82 -17.02 2.20
N VAL A 303 1.51 -16.78 2.23
CA VAL A 303 0.69 -16.92 3.44
C VAL A 303 -0.54 -17.75 3.13
N ALA A 304 -0.77 -18.76 3.95
CA ALA A 304 -2.01 -19.50 4.03
C ALA A 304 -2.85 -18.99 5.21
N TYR A 305 -4.17 -19.22 5.20
CA TYR A 305 -5.02 -18.86 6.31
C TYR A 305 -6.10 -19.90 6.58
N ALA A 306 -6.59 -19.92 7.80
CA ALA A 306 -7.74 -20.71 8.22
C ALA A 306 -8.75 -19.81 8.94
N ILE A 307 -10.05 -20.10 8.73
CA ILE A 307 -11.15 -19.37 9.36
C ILE A 307 -11.94 -20.34 10.21
N GLU A 308 -12.03 -20.05 11.51
CA GLU A 308 -12.93 -20.71 12.46
C GLU A 308 -14.05 -19.71 12.81
N ARG A 309 -15.28 -20.05 12.44
CA ARG A 309 -16.45 -19.20 12.73
C ARG A 309 -17.14 -19.64 14.01
N ALA A 310 -17.68 -18.69 14.76
CA ALA A 310 -18.73 -19.01 15.70
C ALA A 310 -19.94 -19.58 14.93
N GLN A 311 -20.69 -20.45 15.56
CA GLN A 311 -21.78 -21.25 14.96
C GLN A 311 -22.64 -20.39 14.00
N SER A 312 -22.50 -20.64 12.71
CA SER A 312 -23.30 -20.01 11.67
C SER A 312 -23.44 -20.94 10.48
N GLU A 313 -24.68 -21.25 10.13
CA GLU A 313 -25.02 -22.04 8.93
C GLU A 313 -25.04 -21.18 7.65
N ALA A 314 -24.92 -19.86 7.78
CA ALA A 314 -24.95 -18.99 6.63
C ALA A 314 -23.75 -19.25 5.70
N PRO A 315 -23.94 -19.22 4.37
CA PRO A 315 -22.82 -19.38 3.43
C PRO A 315 -21.82 -18.22 3.60
N ILE A 316 -20.52 -18.56 3.50
CA ILE A 316 -19.45 -17.56 3.41
C ILE A 316 -19.26 -17.22 1.93
N ARG A 317 -19.07 -15.96 1.63
CA ARG A 317 -18.66 -15.52 0.31
C ARG A 317 -17.14 -15.33 0.30
N PHE A 318 -16.46 -15.98 -0.63
CA PHE A 318 -15.04 -15.77 -0.86
C PHE A 318 -14.87 -14.90 -2.10
N PHE A 319 -14.14 -13.81 -1.96
CA PHE A 319 -13.67 -13.03 -3.10
C PHE A 319 -12.28 -13.55 -3.48
N VAL A 320 -12.10 -13.93 -4.75
CA VAL A 320 -10.85 -14.47 -5.28
C VAL A 320 -10.55 -13.77 -6.59
N GLY A 321 -9.78 -12.69 -6.55
CA GLY A 321 -9.68 -11.86 -7.74
C GLY A 321 -8.78 -10.64 -7.61
N PRO A 322 -8.90 -9.75 -8.61
CA PRO A 322 -8.08 -8.55 -8.74
C PRO A 322 -8.46 -7.48 -7.72
N LYS A 323 -7.47 -6.73 -7.27
CA LYS A 323 -7.68 -5.53 -6.43
C LYS A 323 -8.03 -4.32 -7.30
N ASP A 324 -9.05 -4.48 -8.17
CA ASP A 324 -9.64 -3.40 -8.95
C ASP A 324 -10.58 -2.56 -8.08
N PHE A 325 -10.37 -1.24 -8.07
CA PHE A 325 -11.13 -0.33 -7.22
C PHE A 325 -12.63 -0.36 -7.51
N ASP A 326 -13.02 -0.44 -8.77
CA ASP A 326 -14.43 -0.40 -9.18
C ASP A 326 -15.11 -1.74 -8.86
N VAL A 327 -14.42 -2.88 -9.10
CA VAL A 327 -14.90 -4.22 -8.76
C VAL A 327 -15.13 -4.36 -7.26
N LEU A 328 -14.13 -3.97 -6.46
CA LEU A 328 -14.21 -4.08 -5.00
C LEU A 328 -15.30 -3.15 -4.43
N SER A 329 -15.37 -1.90 -4.90
CA SER A 329 -16.36 -0.93 -4.44
C SER A 329 -17.80 -1.33 -4.81
N ALA A 330 -17.99 -2.08 -5.90
CA ALA A 330 -19.30 -2.59 -6.33
C ALA A 330 -19.78 -3.75 -5.44
N ILE A 331 -18.87 -4.53 -4.88
CA ILE A 331 -19.19 -5.64 -3.97
C ILE A 331 -19.44 -5.08 -2.56
N ASP A 332 -18.52 -4.29 -2.06
CA ASP A 332 -18.58 -3.62 -0.76
C ASP A 332 -17.62 -2.42 -0.74
N PRO A 333 -18.07 -1.20 -0.37
CA PRO A 333 -17.20 -0.03 -0.25
C PRO A 333 -16.04 -0.22 0.73
N GLU A 334 -16.21 -1.04 1.78
CA GLU A 334 -15.16 -1.34 2.75
C GLU A 334 -14.09 -2.26 2.16
N LEU A 335 -14.48 -3.14 1.23
CA LEU A 335 -13.53 -4.02 0.53
C LEU A 335 -12.53 -3.22 -0.31
N ALA A 336 -12.89 -2.06 -0.84
CA ALA A 336 -11.97 -1.16 -1.54
C ALA A 336 -10.87 -0.59 -0.62
N LEU A 337 -11.01 -0.69 0.72
CA LEU A 337 -9.95 -0.33 1.67
C LEU A 337 -8.78 -1.32 1.66
N ALA A 338 -8.99 -2.51 1.10
CA ALA A 338 -7.92 -3.48 0.87
C ALA A 338 -6.85 -2.93 -0.09
N ILE A 339 -7.19 -2.00 -0.99
CA ILE A 339 -6.19 -1.35 -1.84
C ILE A 339 -5.40 -0.35 -1.00
N ASN A 340 -4.09 -0.56 -0.91
CA ASN A 340 -3.22 0.29 -0.08
C ASN A 340 -2.76 1.55 -0.83
N PHE A 341 -3.61 2.54 -0.90
CA PHE A 341 -3.25 3.87 -1.42
C PHE A 341 -2.51 4.76 -0.41
N GLY A 342 -2.25 4.27 0.80
CA GLY A 342 -1.60 5.03 1.87
C GLY A 342 -2.40 6.26 2.32
N MET A 343 -1.69 7.22 2.92
CA MET A 343 -2.30 8.47 3.42
C MET A 343 -2.86 9.37 2.30
N PHE A 344 -2.44 9.16 1.06
CA PHE A 344 -2.85 9.97 -0.08
C PHE A 344 -4.12 9.44 -0.79
N LYS A 345 -4.85 8.49 -0.21
CA LYS A 345 -6.09 7.92 -0.77
C LYS A 345 -7.05 9.00 -1.31
N VAL A 346 -7.21 10.11 -0.59
CA VAL A 346 -8.09 11.22 -0.98
C VAL A 346 -7.69 11.84 -2.33
N ILE A 347 -6.40 11.82 -2.67
CA ILE A 347 -5.87 12.32 -3.96
C ILE A 347 -5.81 11.19 -4.98
N VAL A 348 -5.45 9.98 -4.57
CA VAL A 348 -5.24 8.82 -5.46
C VAL A 348 -6.54 8.39 -6.15
N VAL A 349 -7.65 8.29 -5.41
CA VAL A 349 -8.93 7.84 -6.00
C VAL A 349 -9.44 8.79 -7.10
N PRO A 350 -9.47 10.12 -6.92
CA PRO A 350 -9.77 11.03 -8.02
C PRO A 350 -8.79 10.93 -9.20
N LEU A 351 -7.49 10.74 -8.93
CA LEU A 351 -6.48 10.58 -9.98
C LEU A 351 -6.72 9.28 -10.77
N LEU A 352 -7.04 8.17 -10.10
CA LEU A 352 -7.36 6.90 -10.75
C LEU A 352 -8.57 7.04 -11.67
N ARG A 353 -9.65 7.66 -11.18
CA ARG A 353 -10.86 7.91 -12.00
C ARG A 353 -10.55 8.82 -13.19
N SER A 354 -9.75 9.86 -12.98
CA SER A 354 -9.31 10.75 -14.07
C SER A 354 -8.43 10.01 -15.07
N LEU A 355 -7.55 9.12 -14.62
CA LEU A 355 -6.70 8.31 -15.47
C LEU A 355 -7.53 7.33 -16.32
N LYS A 356 -8.51 6.63 -15.71
CA LYS A 356 -9.46 5.76 -16.42
C LYS A 356 -10.27 6.56 -17.46
N TRP A 357 -10.75 7.75 -17.10
CA TRP A 357 -11.47 8.63 -18.01
C TRP A 357 -10.59 9.05 -19.21
N VAL A 358 -9.36 9.49 -18.98
CA VAL A 358 -8.41 9.82 -20.05
C VAL A 358 -8.11 8.59 -20.91
N ASN A 359 -7.97 7.41 -20.30
CA ASN A 359 -7.69 6.18 -21.04
C ASN A 359 -8.86 5.76 -21.96
N GLY A 360 -10.08 6.12 -21.63
CA GLY A 360 -11.26 5.86 -22.45
C GLY A 360 -11.19 6.45 -23.86
N PHE A 361 -10.42 7.52 -24.07
CA PHE A 361 -10.19 8.11 -25.40
C PHE A 361 -8.74 8.00 -25.88
N ALA A 362 -7.76 7.88 -24.99
CA ALA A 362 -6.36 7.70 -25.38
C ALA A 362 -6.05 6.25 -25.84
N GLY A 363 -6.79 5.26 -25.34
CA GLY A 363 -6.64 3.84 -25.68
C GLY A 363 -5.32 3.21 -25.26
N ASN A 364 -4.45 3.95 -24.56
CA ASN A 364 -3.14 3.49 -24.10
C ASN A 364 -2.78 4.16 -22.76
N TRP A 365 -2.43 3.36 -21.77
CA TRP A 365 -2.18 3.84 -20.41
C TRP A 365 -0.96 4.77 -20.31
N GLY A 366 0.10 4.53 -21.06
CA GLY A 366 1.27 5.42 -21.06
C GLY A 366 0.96 6.82 -21.60
N TRP A 367 0.21 6.92 -22.70
CA TRP A 367 -0.29 8.19 -23.20
C TRP A 367 -1.27 8.84 -22.25
N SER A 368 -2.10 8.04 -21.56
CA SER A 368 -3.03 8.53 -20.54
C SER A 368 -2.30 9.17 -19.36
N ILE A 369 -1.18 8.58 -18.92
CA ILE A 369 -0.32 9.17 -17.89
C ILE A 369 0.24 10.52 -18.35
N ILE A 370 0.73 10.62 -19.58
CA ILE A 370 1.26 11.86 -20.15
C ILE A 370 0.17 12.94 -20.21
N LEU A 371 -1.00 12.61 -20.75
CA LEU A 371 -2.12 13.55 -20.89
C LEU A 371 -2.62 14.01 -19.50
N LEU A 372 -2.81 13.08 -18.56
CA LEU A 372 -3.19 13.41 -17.19
C LEU A 372 -2.13 14.31 -16.54
N THR A 373 -0.85 14.05 -16.78
CA THR A 373 0.25 14.88 -16.28
C THR A 373 0.17 16.30 -16.82
N ILE A 374 -0.14 16.48 -18.10
CA ILE A 374 -0.34 17.79 -18.71
C ILE A 374 -1.53 18.50 -18.05
N ILE A 375 -2.67 17.83 -17.89
CA ILE A 375 -3.87 18.38 -17.23
C ILE A 375 -3.54 18.86 -15.82
N ILE A 376 -2.90 18.03 -15.01
CA ILE A 376 -2.50 18.38 -13.64
C ILE A 376 -1.57 19.59 -13.63
N ASN A 377 -0.57 19.62 -14.53
CA ASN A 377 0.37 20.74 -14.61
C ASN A 377 -0.30 22.04 -15.04
N VAL A 378 -1.28 21.97 -15.95
CA VAL A 378 -2.07 23.16 -16.37
C VAL A 378 -2.92 23.67 -15.20
N ILE A 379 -3.59 22.79 -14.46
CA ILE A 379 -4.37 23.18 -13.27
C ILE A 379 -3.46 23.82 -12.21
N MET A 380 -2.23 23.30 -12.03
CA MET A 380 -1.27 23.83 -11.07
C MET A 380 -0.52 25.09 -11.57
N LEU A 381 -0.63 25.43 -12.86
CA LEU A 381 0.13 26.53 -13.49
C LEU A 381 -0.01 27.87 -12.74
N PRO A 382 -1.21 28.36 -12.36
CA PRO A 382 -1.34 29.66 -11.70
C PRO A 382 -0.64 29.68 -10.33
N LEU A 383 -0.65 28.56 -9.62
CA LEU A 383 0.00 28.46 -8.32
C LEU A 383 1.54 28.37 -8.47
N LYS A 384 2.02 27.58 -9.45
CA LYS A 384 3.43 27.50 -9.81
C LYS A 384 3.97 28.85 -10.27
N HIS A 385 3.21 29.61 -11.08
CA HIS A 385 3.61 30.91 -11.57
C HIS A 385 3.85 31.91 -10.43
N LYS A 386 2.95 31.96 -9.44
CA LYS A 386 3.15 32.78 -8.21
C LYS A 386 4.44 32.40 -7.49
N GLY A 387 4.75 31.11 -7.38
CA GLY A 387 5.99 30.61 -6.80
C GLY A 387 7.24 31.08 -7.56
N VAL A 388 7.22 30.99 -8.90
CA VAL A 388 8.34 31.42 -9.76
C VAL A 388 8.57 32.92 -9.65
N VAL A 389 7.51 33.75 -9.65
CA VAL A 389 7.61 35.20 -9.46
C VAL A 389 8.23 35.54 -8.09
N SER A 390 7.81 34.84 -7.04
CA SER A 390 8.38 35.03 -5.70
C SER A 390 9.87 34.62 -5.63
N MET A 391 10.23 33.51 -6.28
CA MET A 391 11.63 33.09 -6.37
C MET A 391 12.50 34.10 -7.14
N ARG A 392 11.97 34.73 -8.20
CA ARG A 392 12.69 35.79 -8.91
C ARG A 392 12.99 36.99 -8.02
N LYS A 393 12.00 37.44 -7.22
CA LYS A 393 12.23 38.52 -6.25
C LYS A 393 13.34 38.18 -5.26
N MET A 394 13.41 36.89 -4.84
CA MET A 394 14.50 36.42 -3.99
C MET A 394 15.85 36.51 -4.70
N GLN A 395 15.92 36.18 -6.01
CA GLN A 395 17.15 36.26 -6.81
C GLN A 395 17.64 37.71 -6.98
N GLU A 396 16.72 38.66 -7.12
CA GLU A 396 17.07 40.11 -7.25
C GLU A 396 17.85 40.61 -6.04
N ILE A 397 17.57 40.11 -4.85
CA ILE A 397 18.25 40.49 -3.59
C ILE A 397 19.42 39.57 -3.22
N GLN A 398 19.70 38.52 -4.01
CA GLN A 398 20.77 37.55 -3.73
C GLN A 398 22.16 38.22 -3.53
N PRO A 399 22.59 39.24 -4.30
CA PRO A 399 23.87 39.90 -4.04
C PRO A 399 23.92 40.56 -2.65
N GLU A 400 22.80 41.12 -2.16
CA GLU A 400 22.72 41.71 -0.82
C GLU A 400 22.78 40.60 0.27
N VAL A 401 22.06 39.51 0.06
CA VAL A 401 22.12 38.31 0.93
C VAL A 401 23.53 37.77 1.01
N LYS A 402 24.19 37.58 -0.14
CA LYS A 402 25.57 37.10 -0.22
C LYS A 402 26.55 38.03 0.49
N ALA A 403 26.44 39.33 0.31
CA ALA A 403 27.29 40.30 0.98
C ALA A 403 27.14 40.29 2.52
N ILE A 404 25.93 39.99 3.03
CA ILE A 404 25.72 39.76 4.45
C ILE A 404 26.40 38.46 4.88
N GLN A 405 26.15 37.35 4.17
CA GLN A 405 26.74 36.05 4.48
C GLN A 405 28.28 36.06 4.45
N ASP A 406 28.88 36.72 3.46
CA ASP A 406 30.32 36.82 3.30
C ASP A 406 31.00 37.57 4.49
N ARG A 407 30.34 38.59 5.06
CA ARG A 407 30.79 39.26 6.29
C ARG A 407 30.96 38.34 7.49
N TYR A 408 30.10 37.34 7.57
CA TYR A 408 30.06 36.38 8.68
C TYR A 408 30.65 35.00 8.30
N ALA A 409 31.21 34.85 7.08
CA ALA A 409 31.69 33.56 6.56
C ALA A 409 32.82 32.94 7.38
N LYS A 410 33.71 33.80 7.94
CA LYS A 410 34.89 33.38 8.74
C LYS A 410 34.53 32.92 10.15
N LEU A 411 33.32 33.14 10.61
CA LEU A 411 32.88 32.78 11.98
C LEU A 411 32.45 31.32 12.07
N LYS A 412 32.75 30.67 13.20
CA LYS A 412 32.29 29.30 13.47
C LYS A 412 30.75 29.24 13.55
N ALA A 413 30.19 28.09 13.23
CA ALA A 413 28.72 27.89 13.24
C ALA A 413 28.08 28.18 14.61
N THR A 414 28.83 28.05 15.68
CA THR A 414 28.41 28.28 17.06
C THR A 414 28.60 29.71 17.58
N ASP A 415 29.13 30.62 16.73
CA ASP A 415 29.38 32.00 17.12
C ASP A 415 28.08 32.79 17.30
N PRO A 416 27.87 33.50 18.44
CA PRO A 416 26.70 34.35 18.66
C PRO A 416 26.48 35.41 17.58
N ALA A 417 27.54 35.83 16.89
CA ALA A 417 27.45 36.76 15.77
C ALA A 417 26.66 36.20 14.58
N LYS A 418 26.54 34.87 14.44
CA LYS A 418 25.68 34.26 13.42
C LYS A 418 24.19 34.52 13.66
N GLN A 419 23.78 34.77 14.90
CA GLN A 419 22.41 35.24 15.19
C GLN A 419 22.15 36.64 14.63
N LYS A 420 23.17 37.54 14.74
CA LYS A 420 23.08 38.88 14.14
C LYS A 420 22.97 38.79 12.62
N MET A 421 23.72 37.88 11.97
CA MET A 421 23.58 37.60 10.54
C MET A 421 22.15 37.21 10.17
N ASN A 422 21.55 36.27 10.92
CA ASN A 422 20.15 35.85 10.67
C ASN A 422 19.17 37.00 10.87
N GLN A 423 19.38 37.84 11.89
CA GLN A 423 18.56 39.04 12.12
C GLN A 423 18.69 40.06 10.97
N GLU A 424 19.91 40.31 10.49
CA GLU A 424 20.16 41.21 9.33
C GLU A 424 19.50 40.63 8.06
N LEU A 425 19.59 39.31 7.84
CA LEU A 425 18.94 38.67 6.70
C LEU A 425 17.41 38.79 6.78
N MET A 426 16.83 38.54 7.96
CA MET A 426 15.38 38.70 8.16
C MET A 426 14.91 40.14 8.01
N ALA A 427 15.70 41.10 8.49
CA ALA A 427 15.43 42.54 8.30
C ALA A 427 15.49 42.91 6.81
N LEU A 428 16.49 42.41 6.07
CA LEU A 428 16.59 42.63 4.61
C LEU A 428 15.37 42.06 3.88
N TYR A 429 14.96 40.81 4.20
CA TYR A 429 13.79 40.20 3.58
C TYR A 429 12.52 40.99 3.85
N LYS A 430 12.33 41.46 5.09
CA LYS A 430 11.19 42.32 5.46
C LYS A 430 11.22 43.68 4.75
N GLU A 431 12.40 44.33 4.67
CA GLU A 431 12.58 45.60 3.96
C GLU A 431 12.25 45.48 2.46
N ARG A 432 12.61 44.36 1.85
CA ARG A 432 12.39 44.07 0.42
C ARG A 432 11.02 43.45 0.14
N GLY A 433 10.20 43.19 1.15
CA GLY A 433 8.89 42.54 1.01
C GLY A 433 8.96 41.14 0.40
N VAL A 434 10.04 40.38 0.70
CA VAL A 434 10.27 39.05 0.19
C VAL A 434 10.16 38.07 1.34
N ASN A 435 9.35 37.03 1.15
CA ASN A 435 9.24 35.95 2.14
C ASN A 435 10.23 34.84 1.81
N PRO A 436 11.21 34.54 2.68
CA PRO A 436 12.18 33.48 2.44
C PRO A 436 11.54 32.09 2.32
N ALA A 437 10.41 31.83 2.98
CA ALA A 437 9.67 30.58 2.87
C ALA A 437 9.05 30.38 1.48
N SER A 438 8.85 31.45 0.69
CA SER A 438 8.27 31.33 -0.66
C SER A 438 9.21 30.65 -1.67
N GLY A 439 10.50 30.58 -1.37
CA GLY A 439 11.48 29.88 -2.20
C GLY A 439 11.34 28.35 -2.18
N CYS A 440 10.82 27.76 -1.10
CA CYS A 440 10.62 26.31 -0.99
C CYS A 440 9.22 25.87 -1.46
N VAL A 441 8.24 26.78 -1.55
CA VAL A 441 6.86 26.46 -1.97
C VAL A 441 6.79 25.77 -3.34
N PRO A 442 7.50 26.23 -4.40
CA PRO A 442 7.48 25.53 -5.69
C PRO A 442 7.99 24.10 -5.64
N MET A 443 8.86 23.75 -4.69
CA MET A 443 9.39 22.41 -4.51
C MET A 443 8.43 21.53 -3.70
N LEU A 444 7.77 22.06 -2.68
CA LEU A 444 6.88 21.30 -1.81
C LEU A 444 5.50 21.06 -2.43
N LEU A 445 5.03 21.97 -3.27
CA LEU A 445 3.70 21.94 -3.88
C LEU A 445 3.43 20.69 -4.74
N PRO A 446 4.36 20.19 -5.59
CA PRO A 446 4.17 18.98 -6.37
C PRO A 446 4.29 17.68 -5.55
N MET A 447 4.86 17.72 -4.33
CA MET A 447 5.16 16.52 -3.54
C MET A 447 3.92 15.65 -3.23
N PRO A 448 2.77 16.21 -2.78
CA PRO A 448 1.58 15.39 -2.52
C PRO A 448 1.08 14.68 -3.78
N VAL A 449 1.14 15.36 -4.94
CA VAL A 449 0.73 14.76 -6.22
C VAL A 449 1.71 13.69 -6.66
N LEU A 450 3.03 13.92 -6.50
CA LEU A 450 4.06 12.92 -6.80
C LEU A 450 3.88 11.66 -5.96
N LEU A 451 3.65 11.81 -4.65
CA LEU A 451 3.45 10.67 -3.75
C LEU A 451 2.12 9.94 -4.03
N ALA A 452 1.07 10.67 -4.40
CA ALA A 452 -0.19 10.08 -4.82
C ALA A 452 -0.04 9.33 -6.15
N MET A 453 0.67 9.90 -7.13
CA MET A 453 0.99 9.22 -8.40
C MET A 453 1.88 8.00 -8.19
N TRP A 454 2.84 8.08 -7.26
CA TRP A 454 3.63 6.91 -6.86
C TRP A 454 2.72 5.79 -6.33
N ALA A 455 1.86 6.10 -5.36
CA ALA A 455 0.92 5.13 -4.81
C ALA A 455 0.01 4.54 -5.90
N LEU A 456 -0.55 5.40 -6.76
CA LEU A 456 -1.39 4.99 -7.88
C LEU A 456 -0.68 4.02 -8.83
N LEU A 457 0.47 4.44 -9.37
CA LEU A 457 1.19 3.71 -10.41
C LEU A 457 1.86 2.42 -9.90
N SER A 458 2.03 2.30 -8.57
CA SER A 458 2.59 1.09 -7.94
C SER A 458 1.52 0.05 -7.54
N THR A 459 0.24 0.46 -7.40
CA THR A 459 -0.81 -0.42 -6.85
C THR A 459 -1.99 -0.64 -7.77
N ALA A 460 -2.19 0.22 -8.78
CA ALA A 460 -3.33 0.09 -9.68
C ALA A 460 -3.15 -1.12 -10.62
N ILE A 461 -4.04 -2.09 -10.49
CA ILE A 461 -4.02 -3.32 -11.29
C ILE A 461 -4.27 -3.05 -12.77
N GLU A 462 -4.95 -1.97 -13.11
CA GLU A 462 -5.25 -1.54 -14.48
C GLU A 462 -3.98 -1.28 -15.31
N LEU A 463 -2.87 -1.02 -14.63
CA LEU A 463 -1.58 -0.71 -15.27
C LEU A 463 -0.69 -1.95 -15.42
N ARG A 464 -1.05 -3.05 -14.76
CA ARG A 464 -0.29 -4.31 -14.81
C ARG A 464 -0.38 -4.93 -16.20
N GLY A 465 0.79 -5.20 -16.80
CA GLY A 465 0.89 -5.74 -18.16
C GLY A 465 0.47 -4.76 -19.25
N ALA A 466 0.23 -3.48 -18.93
CA ALA A 466 -0.20 -2.48 -19.90
C ALA A 466 1.00 -1.97 -20.72
N PRO A 467 1.00 -2.15 -22.06
CA PRO A 467 2.09 -1.69 -22.92
C PRO A 467 2.01 -0.18 -23.13
N PHE A 468 3.18 0.45 -23.33
CA PHE A 468 3.25 1.86 -23.73
C PHE A 468 3.74 2.00 -25.16
N PHE A 469 5.05 2.09 -25.34
CA PHE A 469 5.70 2.33 -26.63
C PHE A 469 7.06 1.63 -26.70
N GLY A 470 7.41 1.10 -27.87
CA GLY A 470 8.69 0.46 -28.13
C GLY A 470 8.91 -0.78 -27.27
N TRP A 471 9.89 -0.72 -26.38
CA TRP A 471 10.30 -1.83 -25.50
C TRP A 471 9.55 -1.90 -24.17
N ILE A 472 8.74 -0.90 -23.84
CA ILE A 472 7.98 -0.90 -22.57
C ILE A 472 6.70 -1.69 -22.79
N HIS A 473 6.72 -2.97 -22.39
CA HIS A 473 5.59 -3.88 -22.51
C HIS A 473 4.70 -3.90 -21.26
N ASP A 474 5.22 -3.39 -20.15
CA ASP A 474 4.50 -3.25 -18.88
C ASP A 474 4.94 -1.97 -18.17
N ILE A 475 4.03 -0.99 -18.07
CA ILE A 475 4.30 0.29 -17.39
C ILE A 475 4.29 0.19 -15.87
N SER A 476 3.76 -0.91 -15.30
CA SER A 476 3.80 -1.18 -13.87
C SER A 476 5.12 -1.80 -13.42
N ALA A 477 5.88 -2.38 -14.33
CA ALA A 477 7.22 -2.90 -14.10
C ALA A 477 8.28 -1.81 -14.32
N HIS A 478 9.52 -2.09 -13.92
CA HIS A 478 10.63 -1.21 -14.22
C HIS A 478 11.02 -1.29 -15.72
N ASP A 479 11.63 -0.23 -16.23
CA ASP A 479 12.12 -0.22 -17.62
C ASP A 479 13.31 -1.18 -17.75
N PRO A 480 13.22 -2.23 -18.59
CA PRO A 480 14.27 -3.25 -18.70
C PRO A 480 15.60 -2.69 -19.22
N TYR A 481 15.57 -1.60 -19.99
CA TYR A 481 16.78 -0.94 -20.50
C TYR A 481 17.19 0.30 -19.72
N TYR A 482 16.43 0.66 -18.66
CA TYR A 482 16.67 1.85 -17.83
C TYR A 482 16.69 3.18 -18.59
N VAL A 483 16.17 3.23 -19.81
CA VAL A 483 16.17 4.43 -20.66
C VAL A 483 15.29 5.52 -20.04
N THR A 484 14.07 5.17 -19.61
CA THR A 484 13.12 6.14 -19.05
C THR A 484 13.62 6.79 -17.76
N PRO A 485 14.18 6.08 -16.75
CA PRO A 485 14.72 6.74 -15.57
C PRO A 485 15.98 7.57 -15.86
N ILE A 486 16.81 7.17 -16.82
CA ILE A 486 17.99 7.95 -17.23
C ILE A 486 17.55 9.25 -17.91
N LEU A 487 16.60 9.20 -18.85
CA LEU A 487 16.05 10.40 -19.51
C LEU A 487 15.36 11.31 -18.50
N MET A 488 14.60 10.73 -17.56
CA MET A 488 13.98 11.48 -16.46
C MET A 488 15.05 12.19 -15.61
N GLY A 489 16.14 11.51 -15.22
CA GLY A 489 17.22 12.10 -14.45
C GLY A 489 17.97 13.20 -15.22
N ALA A 490 18.23 13.00 -16.52
CA ALA A 490 18.82 14.02 -17.39
C ALA A 490 17.92 15.27 -17.49
N SER A 491 16.62 15.07 -17.65
CA SER A 491 15.64 16.19 -17.66
C SER A 491 15.60 16.92 -16.33
N GLN A 492 15.73 16.22 -15.20
CA GLN A 492 15.77 16.81 -13.87
C GLN A 492 17.04 17.64 -13.65
N LEU A 493 18.20 17.13 -14.09
CA LEU A 493 19.46 17.89 -14.06
C LEU A 493 19.35 19.17 -14.92
N TRP A 494 18.72 19.08 -16.09
CA TRP A 494 18.47 20.24 -16.95
C TRP A 494 17.57 21.23 -16.26
N GLN A 495 16.42 20.79 -15.73
CA GLN A 495 15.49 21.65 -14.98
C GLN A 495 16.19 22.35 -13.81
N GLN A 496 17.03 21.63 -13.06
CA GLN A 496 17.75 22.18 -11.91
C GLN A 496 18.76 23.27 -12.30
N LYS A 497 19.46 23.08 -13.44
CA LYS A 497 20.34 24.13 -13.98
C LYS A 497 19.59 25.40 -14.38
N LEU A 498 18.34 25.26 -14.84
CA LEU A 498 17.49 26.40 -15.21
C LEU A 498 16.88 27.09 -14.00
N THR A 499 16.73 26.37 -12.88
CA THR A 499 16.14 26.88 -11.65
C THR A 499 17.24 27.41 -10.74
N PRO A 500 17.39 28.73 -10.63
CA PRO A 500 18.43 29.32 -9.82
C PRO A 500 18.19 29.04 -8.34
N SER A 501 19.20 28.59 -7.63
CA SER A 501 19.20 28.38 -6.18
C SER A 501 19.39 29.74 -5.47
N ALA A 502 18.29 30.45 -5.23
CA ALA A 502 18.32 31.71 -4.52
C ALA A 502 18.54 31.50 -3.00
N GLY A 503 19.61 32.04 -2.45
CA GLY A 503 19.82 32.14 -1.00
C GLY A 503 20.27 30.88 -0.28
N ALA A 504 20.59 29.80 -0.99
CA ALA A 504 21.12 28.58 -0.38
C ALA A 504 22.61 28.71 -0.03
N ASP A 505 23.00 28.19 1.13
CA ASP A 505 24.39 28.00 1.54
C ASP A 505 25.13 27.14 0.48
N PRO A 506 26.42 27.36 0.18
CA PRO A 506 27.19 26.56 -0.76
C PRO A 506 27.17 25.05 -0.49
N ALA A 507 27.07 24.63 0.76
CA ALA A 507 26.91 23.24 1.14
C ALA A 507 25.53 22.68 0.71
N GLN A 508 24.48 23.46 0.93
CA GLN A 508 23.11 23.14 0.51
C GLN A 508 22.97 23.10 -1.02
N GLN A 509 23.66 23.99 -1.75
CA GLN A 509 23.70 23.97 -3.21
C GLN A 509 24.32 22.67 -3.75
N LYS A 510 25.44 22.22 -3.16
CA LYS A 510 26.07 20.93 -3.54
C LYS A 510 25.14 19.75 -3.29
N MET A 511 24.47 19.73 -2.14
CA MET A 511 23.49 18.68 -1.79
C MET A 511 22.33 18.66 -2.78
N LEU A 512 21.76 19.82 -3.11
CA LEU A 512 20.69 19.93 -4.10
C LEU A 512 21.16 19.46 -5.49
N MET A 513 22.40 19.75 -5.89
CA MET A 513 22.95 19.33 -7.17
C MET A 513 23.13 17.81 -7.27
N PHE A 514 23.34 17.12 -6.14
CA PHE A 514 23.45 15.66 -6.10
C PHE A 514 22.09 14.94 -6.08
N MET A 515 21.02 15.64 -5.68
CA MET A 515 19.67 15.09 -5.53
C MET A 515 19.13 14.41 -6.81
N PRO A 516 19.28 14.97 -8.04
CA PRO A 516 18.83 14.30 -9.26
C PRO A 516 19.48 12.95 -9.50
N VAL A 517 20.76 12.82 -9.18
CA VAL A 517 21.50 11.55 -9.33
C VAL A 517 20.95 10.49 -8.39
N MET A 518 20.69 10.88 -7.14
CA MET A 518 20.06 9.99 -6.14
C MET A 518 18.65 9.57 -6.58
N PHE A 519 17.84 10.51 -7.07
CA PHE A 519 16.50 10.21 -7.60
C PHE A 519 16.57 9.27 -8.81
N THR A 520 17.46 9.52 -9.76
CA THR A 520 17.67 8.62 -10.91
C THR A 520 17.95 7.21 -10.45
N PHE A 521 18.88 7.04 -9.49
CA PHE A 521 19.21 5.73 -8.93
C PHE A 521 18.00 5.05 -8.27
N MET A 522 17.21 5.81 -7.52
CA MET A 522 15.97 5.28 -6.91
C MET A 522 14.96 4.84 -7.97
N PHE A 523 14.83 5.58 -9.06
CA PHE A 523 13.87 5.31 -10.13
C PHE A 523 14.27 4.17 -11.08
N LEU A 524 15.51 3.65 -11.01
CA LEU A 524 15.92 2.49 -11.83
C LEU A 524 15.01 1.28 -11.61
N TRP A 525 14.50 1.10 -10.39
CA TRP A 525 13.62 -0.02 -10.03
C TRP A 525 12.15 0.40 -9.82
N ALA A 526 11.84 1.66 -10.07
CA ALA A 526 10.47 2.15 -9.99
C ALA A 526 9.68 1.75 -11.26
N PRO A 527 8.33 1.68 -11.19
CA PRO A 527 7.50 1.48 -12.36
C PRO A 527 7.83 2.47 -13.49
N ALA A 528 7.91 1.97 -14.73
CA ALA A 528 8.21 2.81 -15.90
C ALA A 528 7.20 3.96 -16.06
N GLY A 529 5.91 3.71 -15.75
CA GLY A 529 4.88 4.74 -15.72
C GLY A 529 5.20 5.92 -14.81
N LEU A 530 5.88 5.67 -13.67
CA LEU A 530 6.29 6.72 -12.76
C LEU A 530 7.44 7.57 -13.31
N ALA A 531 8.41 6.93 -13.99
CA ALA A 531 9.49 7.63 -14.69
C ALA A 531 8.94 8.49 -15.83
N ILE A 532 7.93 7.99 -16.59
CA ILE A 532 7.22 8.73 -17.63
C ILE A 532 6.50 9.94 -17.04
N TYR A 533 5.74 9.76 -15.95
CA TYR A 533 5.05 10.85 -15.26
C TYR A 533 6.02 11.95 -14.83
N TYR A 534 7.10 11.56 -14.13
CA TYR A 534 8.05 12.53 -13.58
C TYR A 534 8.90 13.19 -14.68
N GLY A 535 9.32 12.43 -15.70
CA GLY A 535 10.00 12.96 -16.89
C GLY A 535 9.14 13.97 -17.64
N THR A 536 7.86 13.66 -17.86
CA THR A 536 6.89 14.58 -18.49
C THR A 536 6.73 15.84 -17.64
N THR A 537 6.61 15.71 -16.31
CA THR A 537 6.52 16.86 -15.40
C THR A 537 7.78 17.74 -15.49
N ASN A 538 8.97 17.17 -15.56
CA ASN A 538 10.22 17.92 -15.72
C ASN A 538 10.23 18.70 -17.03
N LEU A 539 9.86 18.06 -18.15
CA LEU A 539 9.80 18.72 -19.46
C LEU A 539 8.81 19.90 -19.47
N LEU A 540 7.63 19.71 -18.86
CA LEU A 540 6.65 20.79 -18.72
C LEU A 540 7.16 21.93 -17.84
N ASN A 541 7.85 21.64 -16.74
CA ASN A 541 8.47 22.64 -15.89
C ASN A 541 9.59 23.40 -16.62
N ILE A 542 10.41 22.70 -17.42
CA ILE A 542 11.43 23.31 -18.28
C ILE A 542 10.77 24.28 -19.26
N GLY A 543 9.73 23.82 -19.97
CA GLY A 543 8.95 24.67 -20.89
C GLY A 543 8.36 25.90 -20.19
N GLN A 544 7.74 25.69 -19.00
CA GLN A 544 7.22 26.78 -18.18
C GLN A 544 8.31 27.76 -17.77
N GLN A 545 9.50 27.29 -17.42
CA GLN A 545 10.62 28.15 -17.02
C GLN A 545 11.12 29.02 -18.20
N TYR A 546 11.25 28.42 -19.40
CA TYR A 546 11.61 29.19 -20.61
C TYR A 546 10.54 30.22 -20.95
N PHE A 547 9.26 29.85 -20.92
CA PHE A 547 8.14 30.76 -21.15
C PHE A 547 8.13 31.91 -20.15
N THR A 548 8.33 31.62 -18.86
CA THR A 548 8.39 32.65 -17.81
C THR A 548 9.61 33.54 -17.97
N ASN A 549 10.76 33.00 -18.37
CA ASN A 549 11.97 33.78 -18.63
C ASN A 549 11.80 34.73 -19.84
N TYR A 550 11.11 34.23 -20.88
CA TYR A 550 10.80 35.05 -22.05
C TYR A 550 9.84 36.23 -21.72
N TRP A 551 8.77 35.92 -20.97
CA TRP A 551 7.72 36.92 -20.66
C TRP A 551 8.16 37.97 -19.63
N LEU A 552 8.87 37.55 -18.59
CA LEU A 552 9.29 38.45 -17.50
C LEU A 552 10.66 39.11 -17.74
N GLY A 553 11.33 38.75 -18.84
CA GLY A 553 12.68 39.23 -19.17
C GLY A 553 13.77 38.71 -18.22
N PRO A 554 15.05 39.13 -18.43
CA PRO A 554 16.15 38.72 -17.57
C PRO A 554 15.98 39.26 -16.15
N THR A 555 16.42 38.45 -15.16
CA THR A 555 16.39 38.87 -13.75
C THR A 555 17.34 40.04 -13.55
N ARG A 556 16.81 41.21 -13.16
CA ARG A 556 17.61 42.39 -12.86
C ARG A 556 18.21 42.25 -11.46
N THR A 557 19.45 41.80 -11.36
CA THR A 557 20.17 41.80 -10.08
C THR A 557 20.49 43.23 -9.67
N ARG A 558 20.05 43.60 -8.48
CA ARG A 558 20.38 44.93 -7.93
C ARG A 558 21.78 44.88 -7.32
N PRO A 559 22.70 45.80 -7.69
CA PRO A 559 24.01 45.88 -7.06
C PRO A 559 23.84 46.15 -5.56
N TYR A 560 24.69 45.49 -4.75
CA TYR A 560 24.72 45.73 -3.30
C TYR A 560 25.09 47.19 -3.02
N ARG A 561 24.25 47.90 -2.26
CA ARG A 561 24.57 49.23 -1.69
C ARG A 561 24.67 49.07 -0.17
N PRO A 562 25.84 49.42 0.41
CA PRO A 562 25.99 49.39 1.87
C PRO A 562 24.93 50.25 2.55
N PRO A 563 24.52 49.97 3.79
CA PRO A 563 23.50 50.75 4.51
C PRO A 563 23.78 52.25 4.58
N ALA A 564 25.05 52.62 4.64
CA ALA A 564 25.48 54.03 4.63
C ALA A 564 25.22 54.76 3.30
N GLU A 565 25.10 54.03 2.18
CA GLU A 565 24.83 54.59 0.84
C GLU A 565 23.36 54.49 0.42
N ARG A 566 22.53 53.89 1.26
CA ARG A 566 21.09 53.82 1.01
C ARG A 566 20.53 55.19 1.24
N ARG A 567 20.09 55.87 0.18
CA ARG A 567 19.38 57.15 0.30
C ARG A 567 18.22 56.95 1.29
N VAL A 568 18.33 57.55 2.47
CA VAL A 568 17.20 57.75 3.35
C VAL A 568 16.21 58.62 2.54
N LYS A 569 15.04 58.08 2.20
CA LYS A 569 13.94 58.91 1.71
C LYS A 569 13.68 59.95 2.81
N ARG A 570 14.13 61.17 2.62
CA ARG A 570 13.72 62.30 3.46
C ARG A 570 12.21 62.38 3.36
N ALA A 571 11.55 62.09 4.44
CA ALA A 571 10.16 62.43 4.64
C ALA A 571 10.12 63.95 4.71
N GLY A 572 9.51 64.59 3.73
CA GLY A 572 9.32 66.01 3.71
C GLY A 572 10.29 66.77 2.79
N GLY A 573 9.89 67.02 1.58
CA GLY A 573 10.61 67.87 0.62
C GLY A 573 9.78 68.05 -0.64
N GLY A 574 8.98 69.07 -0.66
CA GLY A 574 8.10 69.41 -1.75
C GLY A 574 8.82 69.70 -3.06
N LYS A 575 8.03 69.68 -4.10
CA LYS A 575 8.20 70.18 -5.44
C LYS A 575 9.16 71.39 -5.56
N THR A 576 10.34 71.16 -6.14
CA THR A 576 11.11 72.15 -6.90
C THR A 576 12.27 71.41 -7.56
N ASP A 577 12.13 71.05 -8.83
CA ASP A 577 13.19 70.87 -9.83
C ASP A 577 12.60 70.23 -11.12
N GLU A 578 11.52 70.93 -11.62
CA GLU A 578 10.99 70.68 -12.97
C GLU A 578 11.21 71.90 -13.91
N ALA A 579 12.20 72.75 -13.59
CA ALA A 579 12.44 74.02 -14.35
C ALA A 579 13.86 74.15 -14.91
N ALA A 580 14.67 73.10 -15.01
CA ALA A 580 16.03 73.22 -15.53
C ALA A 580 16.41 72.14 -16.54
N ALA A 581 15.53 71.86 -17.51
CA ALA A 581 15.85 70.95 -18.65
C ALA A 581 14.99 71.32 -19.87
N ARG A 582 14.89 72.60 -20.19
CA ARG A 582 14.50 73.05 -21.54
C ARG A 582 15.33 74.28 -21.85
N GLU A 583 16.29 74.10 -22.72
CA GLU A 583 16.86 74.96 -23.72
C GLU A 583 18.34 74.64 -23.98
N PRO A 584 18.79 74.86 -25.22
CA PRO A 584 18.20 74.54 -26.53
C PRO A 584 18.72 73.29 -27.19
#